data_7b7385b2277c1fa18439bfffe407a589
#
_entry.id   7b7385b2277c1fa18439bfffe407a589
#
_cell.length_a   1.000
_cell.length_b   1.000
_cell.length_c   1.000
_cell.angle_alpha   90.00
_cell.angle_beta   90.00
_cell.angle_gamma   90.00
#
_symmetry.space_group_name_H-M   'P 1'
#
loop_
_entity.id
_entity.type
_entity.pdbx_description
1 polymer ?
#
loop_
_entity_poly.entity_id
_entity_poly.type
_entity_poly.pdbx_seq_one_letter_code
_entity_poly.pdbx_strand_id
1 'polypeptide(L)'
;GLGSNTSIQDAFNLCWKLASVLNKQAGEALLETYDTERAPVAKQVVTRANQSISEFGPIFEALGMTGGTDYELIKSNMDARCGTDAKAEAQRDALNKAIAFKRYEFDAHGIEMNQRYSSNAIVCDGQLEPVFKKDAVLHYQPTTWPGARLPHAWVFDLSGRKHSTLDLAGGGTFALFTGLGGETWATAANELSIEFGIVIKVRIIGPRQEYVDHTGSWALAREIKDSGCILTRPDQHVCWRSESIADDPRGQIKRMLSKILAK
;
A
#
# COMPACT_ATOMS: atom_id res chain seq x y z
N GLY A 1 -14.79 1.50 14.55
CA GLY A 1 -14.73 2.19 13.64
C GLY A 1 -14.16 2.16 12.24
N LEU A 2 -13.20 1.27 11.87
CA LEU A 2 -12.58 1.28 10.53
C LEU A 2 -13.21 0.29 9.54
N GLY A 3 -14.32 -0.36 9.87
CA GLY A 3 -14.94 -1.42 9.07
C GLY A 3 -15.38 -0.98 7.67
N SER A 4 -15.94 0.21 7.53
CA SER A 4 -16.42 0.72 6.23
C SER A 4 -15.27 0.84 5.22
N ASN A 5 -14.14 1.45 5.60
CA ASN A 5 -12.98 1.59 4.73
C ASN A 5 -12.34 0.22 4.41
N THR A 6 -12.30 -0.68 5.38
CA THR A 6 -11.82 -2.05 5.18
C THR A 6 -12.70 -2.78 4.16
N SER A 7 -14.03 -2.67 4.26
CA SER A 7 -14.96 -3.30 3.31
C SER A 7 -14.81 -2.75 1.87
N ILE A 8 -14.50 -1.45 1.71
CA ILE A 8 -14.21 -0.88 0.38
C ILE A 8 -12.93 -1.52 -0.20
N GLN A 9 -11.89 -1.67 0.61
CA GLN A 9 -10.65 -2.33 0.17
C GLN A 9 -10.89 -3.82 -0.13
N ASP A 10 -11.73 -4.51 0.66
CA ASP A 10 -12.11 -5.90 0.43
C ASP A 10 -12.81 -6.04 -0.92
N ALA A 11 -13.79 -5.18 -1.20
CA ALA A 11 -14.46 -5.15 -2.49
C ALA A 11 -13.49 -4.86 -3.64
N PHE A 12 -12.57 -3.92 -3.48
CA PHE A 12 -11.57 -3.58 -4.49
C PHE A 12 -10.63 -4.74 -4.81
N ASN A 13 -10.24 -5.53 -3.80
CA ASN A 13 -9.45 -6.76 -3.99
C ASN A 13 -10.26 -7.88 -4.64
N LEU A 14 -11.53 -8.07 -4.25
CA LEU A 14 -12.35 -9.19 -4.70
C LEU A 14 -12.94 -9.00 -6.10
N CYS A 15 -13.40 -7.78 -6.43
CA CYS A 15 -14.16 -7.55 -7.67
C CYS A 15 -13.39 -7.91 -8.94
N TRP A 16 -12.10 -7.57 -9.03
CA TRP A 16 -11.30 -7.91 -10.21
C TRP A 16 -11.07 -9.42 -10.34
N LYS A 17 -10.94 -10.13 -9.22
CA LYS A 17 -10.77 -11.60 -9.19
C LYS A 17 -12.05 -12.29 -9.68
N LEU A 18 -13.20 -11.87 -9.16
CA LEU A 18 -14.51 -12.35 -9.61
C LEU A 18 -14.71 -12.09 -11.12
N ALA A 19 -14.44 -10.86 -11.56
CA ALA A 19 -14.56 -10.51 -12.97
C ALA A 19 -13.65 -11.38 -13.86
N SER A 20 -12.41 -11.61 -13.44
CA SER A 20 -11.47 -12.45 -14.21
C SER A 20 -11.91 -13.91 -14.29
N VAL A 21 -12.45 -14.48 -13.22
CA VAL A 21 -12.94 -15.86 -13.21
C VAL A 21 -14.23 -15.98 -14.06
N LEU A 22 -15.19 -15.09 -13.88
CA LEU A 22 -16.45 -15.11 -14.63
C LEU A 22 -16.24 -14.93 -16.13
N ASN A 23 -15.26 -14.11 -16.52
CA ASN A 23 -14.85 -13.92 -17.93
C ASN A 23 -13.91 -15.02 -18.44
N LYS A 24 -13.66 -16.08 -17.68
CA LYS A 24 -12.73 -17.19 -18.03
C LYS A 24 -11.29 -16.73 -18.30
N GLN A 25 -10.91 -15.60 -17.76
CA GLN A 25 -9.57 -15.03 -17.82
C GLN A 25 -8.64 -15.61 -16.74
N ALA A 26 -9.20 -16.16 -15.66
CA ALA A 26 -8.48 -16.79 -14.56
C ALA A 26 -9.15 -18.11 -14.13
N GLY A 27 -8.39 -18.97 -13.47
CA GLY A 27 -8.90 -20.15 -12.79
C GLY A 27 -9.57 -19.79 -11.45
N GLU A 28 -10.49 -20.65 -10.97
CA GLU A 28 -11.26 -20.43 -9.73
C GLU A 28 -10.36 -20.30 -8.49
N ALA A 29 -9.21 -20.97 -8.46
CA ALA A 29 -8.25 -20.89 -7.37
C ALA A 29 -7.71 -19.45 -7.13
N LEU A 30 -7.90 -18.52 -8.08
CA LEU A 30 -7.62 -17.11 -7.84
C LEU A 30 -8.49 -16.55 -6.71
N LEU A 31 -9.72 -17.02 -6.53
CA LEU A 31 -10.63 -16.54 -5.49
C LEU A 31 -10.16 -16.87 -4.08
N GLU A 32 -9.45 -18.00 -3.91
CA GLU A 32 -8.88 -18.41 -2.60
C GLU A 32 -7.86 -17.39 -2.08
N THR A 33 -7.24 -16.63 -2.99
CA THR A 33 -6.28 -15.59 -2.60
C THR A 33 -6.93 -14.39 -1.90
N TYR A 34 -8.25 -14.24 -1.97
CA TYR A 34 -8.96 -13.16 -1.29
C TYR A 34 -8.78 -13.24 0.22
N ASP A 35 -9.10 -14.37 0.82
CA ASP A 35 -8.97 -14.55 2.27
C ASP A 35 -7.50 -14.46 2.71
N THR A 36 -6.61 -15.12 1.99
CA THR A 36 -5.17 -15.11 2.27
C THR A 36 -4.57 -13.70 2.28
N GLU A 37 -5.04 -12.81 1.41
CA GLU A 37 -4.55 -11.43 1.31
C GLU A 37 -5.26 -10.49 2.29
N ARG A 38 -6.59 -10.63 2.46
CA ARG A 38 -7.38 -9.64 3.17
C ARG A 38 -7.54 -9.92 4.67
N ALA A 39 -7.61 -11.16 5.10
CA ALA A 39 -7.74 -11.49 6.51
C ALA A 39 -6.58 -10.98 7.38
N PRO A 40 -5.29 -11.09 6.97
CA PRO A 40 -4.18 -10.50 7.73
C PRO A 40 -4.26 -8.98 7.83
N VAL A 41 -4.65 -8.29 6.75
CA VAL A 41 -4.83 -6.84 6.74
C VAL A 41 -5.97 -6.40 7.66
N ALA A 42 -7.12 -7.08 7.57
CA ALA A 42 -8.26 -6.80 8.44
C ALA A 42 -7.89 -6.99 9.92
N LYS A 43 -7.16 -8.06 10.25
CA LYS A 43 -6.67 -8.31 11.61
C LYS A 43 -5.75 -7.18 12.09
N GLN A 44 -4.82 -6.72 11.25
CA GLN A 44 -3.90 -5.62 11.58
C GLN A 44 -4.67 -4.33 11.89
N VAL A 45 -5.64 -3.95 11.04
CA VAL A 45 -6.45 -2.74 11.19
C VAL A 45 -7.31 -2.82 12.46
N VAL A 46 -8.00 -3.95 12.71
CA VAL A 46 -8.84 -4.15 13.89
C VAL A 46 -8.01 -4.13 15.17
N THR A 47 -6.85 -4.76 15.16
CA THR A 47 -5.92 -4.76 16.30
C THR A 47 -5.50 -3.33 16.65
N ARG A 48 -5.09 -2.53 15.64
CA ARG A 48 -4.72 -1.13 15.86
C ARG A 48 -5.89 -0.30 16.38
N ALA A 49 -7.08 -0.47 15.82
CA ALA A 49 -8.27 0.24 16.25
C ALA A 49 -8.62 -0.06 17.71
N ASN A 50 -8.55 -1.32 18.13
CA ASN A 50 -8.79 -1.70 19.52
C ASN A 50 -7.75 -1.14 20.48
N GLN A 51 -6.47 -1.13 20.11
CA GLN A 51 -5.41 -0.51 20.88
C GLN A 51 -5.66 0.99 21.07
N SER A 52 -6.13 1.69 20.04
CA SER A 52 -6.41 3.12 20.10
C SER A 52 -7.45 3.48 21.17
N ILE A 53 -8.40 2.60 21.44
CA ILE A 53 -9.40 2.82 22.51
C ILE A 53 -8.74 2.81 23.89
N SER A 54 -7.87 1.85 24.16
CA SER A 54 -7.17 1.75 25.45
C SER A 54 -6.18 2.89 25.69
N GLU A 55 -5.65 3.49 24.62
CA GLU A 55 -4.70 4.60 24.67
C GLU A 55 -5.30 5.94 25.13
N PHE A 56 -6.62 6.03 25.35
CA PHE A 56 -7.24 7.18 25.99
C PHE A 56 -7.05 7.21 27.52
N GLY A 57 -6.83 6.05 28.15
CA GLY A 57 -6.64 5.95 29.61
C GLY A 57 -5.61 6.94 30.16
N PRO A 58 -4.36 6.97 29.67
CA PRO A 58 -3.34 7.91 30.12
C PRO A 58 -3.71 9.40 29.97
N ILE A 59 -4.55 9.75 29.00
CA ILE A 59 -5.05 11.13 28.85
C ILE A 59 -6.00 11.47 30.02
N PHE A 60 -6.95 10.58 30.30
CA PHE A 60 -7.88 10.77 31.41
C PHE A 60 -7.16 10.77 32.77
N GLU A 61 -6.15 9.94 32.95
CA GLU A 61 -5.30 9.94 34.12
C GLU A 61 -4.57 11.27 34.30
N ALA A 62 -3.90 11.75 33.23
CA ALA A 62 -3.17 13.02 33.29
C ALA A 62 -4.09 14.23 33.48
N LEU A 63 -5.34 14.14 33.06
CA LEU A 63 -6.37 15.16 33.32
C LEU A 63 -6.96 15.04 34.73
N GLY A 64 -6.65 13.99 35.50
CA GLY A 64 -7.24 13.76 36.83
C GLY A 64 -8.72 13.37 36.76
N MET A 65 -9.15 12.78 35.66
CA MET A 65 -10.53 12.36 35.43
C MET A 65 -10.82 10.91 35.89
N THR A 66 -9.82 10.21 36.38
CA THR A 66 -9.94 8.85 36.88
C THR A 66 -10.19 8.88 38.39
N GLY A 67 -11.31 8.39 38.87
CA GLY A 67 -11.53 8.28 40.33
C GLY A 67 -12.91 8.68 40.82
N GLY A 68 -13.89 8.83 39.91
CA GLY A 68 -15.26 9.08 40.32
C GLY A 68 -16.06 9.95 39.38
N THR A 69 -17.29 10.22 39.76
CA THR A 69 -18.26 11.06 38.99
C THR A 69 -18.47 12.43 39.66
N ASP A 70 -17.67 12.78 40.65
CA ASP A 70 -17.75 14.07 41.32
C ASP A 70 -17.20 15.16 40.41
N TYR A 71 -18.08 15.99 39.91
CA TYR A 71 -17.78 17.06 38.97
C TYR A 71 -16.80 18.08 39.54
N GLU A 72 -16.96 18.50 40.80
CA GLU A 72 -16.09 19.52 41.44
C GLU A 72 -14.67 18.99 41.64
N LEU A 73 -14.56 17.72 42.02
CA LEU A 73 -13.26 17.06 42.17
C LEU A 73 -12.55 16.93 40.80
N ILE A 74 -13.25 16.49 39.77
CA ILE A 74 -12.72 16.36 38.41
C ILE A 74 -12.27 17.74 37.92
N LYS A 75 -13.10 18.77 38.05
CA LYS A 75 -12.76 20.15 37.67
C LYS A 75 -11.53 20.64 38.41
N SER A 76 -11.47 20.46 39.72
CA SER A 76 -10.29 20.84 40.53
C SER A 76 -9.01 20.14 40.08
N ASN A 77 -9.07 18.85 39.75
CA ASN A 77 -7.96 18.08 39.23
C ASN A 77 -7.50 18.58 37.84
N MET A 78 -8.45 18.91 36.98
CA MET A 78 -8.16 19.49 35.66
C MET A 78 -7.54 20.89 35.78
N ASP A 79 -8.03 21.72 36.71
CA ASP A 79 -7.55 23.09 36.89
C ASP A 79 -6.16 23.09 37.55
N ALA A 80 -5.79 22.07 38.34
CA ALA A 80 -4.49 21.94 38.97
C ALA A 80 -3.30 22.06 37.98
N ARG A 81 -3.47 21.61 36.74
CA ARG A 81 -2.46 21.74 35.68
C ARG A 81 -2.11 23.21 35.34
N CYS A 82 -2.97 24.17 35.67
CA CYS A 82 -2.74 25.61 35.43
C CYS A 82 -1.79 26.22 36.46
N GLY A 83 -1.42 25.47 37.52
CA GLY A 83 -0.45 25.92 38.50
C GLY A 83 0.98 26.05 37.97
N THR A 84 1.84 26.71 38.75
CA THR A 84 3.26 26.93 38.43
C THR A 84 4.20 26.04 39.26
N ASP A 85 3.66 25.16 40.09
CA ASP A 85 4.45 24.23 40.88
C ASP A 85 4.89 22.99 40.09
N ALA A 86 5.83 22.25 40.64
CA ALA A 86 6.37 21.03 40.03
C ALA A 86 5.32 19.94 39.76
N LYS A 87 4.23 19.91 40.54
CA LYS A 87 3.14 18.93 40.32
C LYS A 87 2.32 19.30 39.10
N ALA A 88 1.99 20.59 38.91
CA ALA A 88 1.30 21.08 37.76
C ALA A 88 2.14 20.88 36.46
N GLU A 89 3.45 21.12 36.57
CA GLU A 89 4.40 20.86 35.46
C GLU A 89 4.41 19.38 35.08
N ALA A 90 4.56 18.48 36.05
CA ALA A 90 4.53 17.02 35.81
C ALA A 90 3.20 16.57 35.18
N GLN A 91 2.07 17.13 35.60
CA GLN A 91 0.75 16.85 35.01
C GLN A 91 0.67 17.27 33.56
N ARG A 92 1.17 18.48 33.20
CA ARG A 92 1.24 18.94 31.81
C ARG A 92 2.13 18.03 30.96
N ASP A 93 3.29 17.63 31.48
CA ASP A 93 4.20 16.74 30.77
C ASP A 93 3.59 15.35 30.54
N ALA A 94 2.90 14.80 31.54
CA ALA A 94 2.17 13.53 31.40
C ALA A 94 1.09 13.63 30.32
N LEU A 95 0.32 14.73 30.32
CA LEU A 95 -0.71 14.97 29.32
C LEU A 95 -0.11 15.10 27.90
N ASN A 96 0.96 15.88 27.75
CA ASN A 96 1.64 16.05 26.47
C ASN A 96 2.18 14.72 25.93
N LYS A 97 2.74 13.87 26.78
CA LYS A 97 3.21 12.52 26.41
C LYS A 97 2.03 11.64 25.96
N ALA A 98 0.94 11.66 26.72
CA ALA A 98 -0.25 10.87 26.41
C ALA A 98 -0.90 11.31 25.09
N ILE A 99 -0.98 12.61 24.82
CA ILE A 99 -1.48 13.17 23.55
C ILE A 99 -0.53 12.79 22.40
N ALA A 100 0.79 12.93 22.59
CA ALA A 100 1.77 12.56 21.55
C ALA A 100 1.67 11.06 21.19
N PHE A 101 1.33 10.19 22.13
CA PHE A 101 1.13 8.77 21.89
C PHE A 101 -0.10 8.49 21.02
N LYS A 102 -1.11 9.38 21.01
CA LYS A 102 -2.30 9.26 20.14
C LYS A 102 -1.98 9.40 18.65
N ARG A 103 -0.75 9.75 18.27
CA ARG A 103 -0.30 9.66 16.89
C ARG A 103 -0.51 8.28 16.28
N TYR A 104 -0.46 7.22 17.08
CA TYR A 104 -0.74 5.86 16.62
C TYR A 104 -2.21 5.63 16.21
N GLU A 105 -3.12 6.55 16.53
CA GLU A 105 -4.49 6.55 16.03
C GLU A 105 -4.68 7.49 14.84
N PHE A 106 -4.16 8.73 14.95
CA PHE A 106 -4.46 9.80 13.99
C PHE A 106 -3.44 9.90 12.86
N ASP A 107 -2.18 9.52 13.10
CA ASP A 107 -1.08 9.57 12.13
C ASP A 107 -0.66 8.16 11.66
N ALA A 108 -1.51 7.14 11.80
CA ALA A 108 -1.18 5.74 11.50
C ALA A 108 -1.15 5.45 9.99
N HIS A 109 -0.49 6.31 9.21
CA HIS A 109 -0.41 6.23 7.75
C HIS A 109 0.25 4.93 7.26
N GLY A 110 1.17 4.37 8.08
CA GLY A 110 1.79 3.09 7.77
C GLY A 110 0.82 1.92 7.80
N ILE A 111 -0.10 1.85 8.76
CA ILE A 111 -1.15 0.81 8.82
C ILE A 111 -2.03 0.83 7.57
N GLU A 112 -2.31 2.01 7.03
CA GLU A 112 -3.17 2.16 5.86
C GLU A 112 -2.44 1.83 4.55
N MET A 113 -1.16 2.16 4.45
CA MET A 113 -0.42 2.19 3.19
C MET A 113 0.70 1.15 3.06
N ASN A 114 1.23 0.59 4.17
CA ASN A 114 2.28 -0.43 4.14
C ASN A 114 1.71 -1.87 4.03
N GLN A 115 0.46 -2.02 3.62
CA GLN A 115 -0.15 -3.34 3.44
C GLN A 115 0.61 -4.13 2.37
N ARG A 116 0.94 -5.38 2.67
CA ARG A 116 1.62 -6.30 1.75
C ARG A 116 0.84 -7.59 1.66
N TYR A 117 0.47 -7.95 0.46
CA TYR A 117 -0.20 -9.23 0.19
C TYR A 117 0.83 -10.34 0.00
N SER A 118 0.51 -11.51 0.53
CA SER A 118 1.27 -12.74 0.30
C SER A 118 0.29 -13.83 -0.09
N SER A 119 0.32 -14.27 -1.34
CA SER A 119 -0.60 -15.27 -1.89
C SER A 119 -0.04 -15.88 -3.17
N ASN A 120 -0.74 -16.85 -3.75
CA ASN A 120 -0.40 -17.40 -5.05
C ASN A 120 -0.57 -16.40 -6.21
N ALA A 121 -1.32 -15.30 -6.01
CA ALA A 121 -1.45 -14.21 -6.99
C ALA A 121 -0.35 -13.13 -6.86
N ILE A 122 0.69 -13.41 -6.06
CA ILE A 122 1.89 -12.60 -5.90
C ILE A 122 3.10 -13.49 -6.13
N VAL A 123 4.02 -13.06 -6.97
CA VAL A 123 5.25 -13.81 -7.27
C VAL A 123 6.45 -12.98 -6.87
N CYS A 124 7.16 -13.44 -5.84
CA CYS A 124 8.39 -12.80 -5.38
C CYS A 124 9.50 -12.91 -6.44
N ASP A 125 10.34 -11.89 -6.51
CA ASP A 125 11.46 -11.77 -7.45
C ASP A 125 12.75 -12.45 -6.96
N GLY A 126 12.69 -13.14 -5.82
CA GLY A 126 13.83 -13.82 -5.19
C GLY A 126 14.69 -12.92 -4.30
N GLN A 127 14.39 -11.62 -4.23
CA GLN A 127 15.06 -10.70 -3.30
C GLN A 127 14.48 -10.85 -1.88
N LEU A 128 15.16 -10.29 -0.89
CA LEU A 128 14.65 -10.23 0.48
C LEU A 128 13.61 -9.12 0.59
N GLU A 129 12.58 -9.38 1.40
CA GLU A 129 11.59 -8.37 1.72
C GLU A 129 12.25 -7.15 2.40
N PRO A 130 12.01 -5.91 1.90
CA PRO A 130 12.61 -4.73 2.49
C PRO A 130 12.08 -4.50 3.91
N VAL A 131 13.02 -4.32 4.84
CA VAL A 131 12.73 -4.01 6.24
C VAL A 131 12.29 -2.55 6.38
N PHE A 132 11.28 -2.30 7.20
CA PHE A 132 10.86 -0.95 7.52
C PHE A 132 11.97 -0.21 8.29
N LYS A 133 12.41 0.94 7.76
CA LYS A 133 13.45 1.78 8.34
C LYS A 133 12.93 2.75 9.42
N LYS A 134 11.63 3.01 9.39
CA LYS A 134 10.90 3.86 10.34
C LYS A 134 9.79 3.02 10.97
N ASP A 135 9.15 3.56 11.99
CA ASP A 135 7.97 2.95 12.59
C ASP A 135 6.94 2.61 11.51
N ALA A 136 6.65 1.31 11.36
CA ALA A 136 5.79 0.79 10.31
C ALA A 136 4.31 1.15 10.48
N VAL A 137 3.90 1.56 11.68
CA VAL A 137 2.54 2.01 11.98
C VAL A 137 2.36 3.47 11.56
N LEU A 138 3.30 4.33 11.94
CA LEU A 138 3.20 5.77 11.73
C LEU A 138 3.59 6.21 10.32
N HIS A 139 4.55 5.52 9.67
CA HIS A 139 5.15 6.01 8.44
C HIS A 139 4.91 5.11 7.26
N TYR A 140 4.31 5.65 6.19
CA TYR A 140 4.31 5.01 4.90
C TYR A 140 5.73 4.94 4.34
N GLN A 141 6.15 3.77 3.93
CA GLN A 141 7.44 3.50 3.31
C GLN A 141 7.21 2.80 1.97
N PRO A 142 7.15 3.58 0.88
CA PRO A 142 6.83 3.07 -0.45
C PRO A 142 7.86 2.05 -0.92
N THR A 143 7.41 1.01 -1.60
CA THR A 143 8.23 -0.01 -2.24
C THR A 143 7.48 -0.61 -3.41
N THR A 144 8.21 -1.11 -4.41
CA THR A 144 7.68 -1.94 -5.49
C THR A 144 7.85 -3.43 -5.20
N TRP A 145 8.13 -3.80 -3.95
CA TRP A 145 8.18 -5.20 -3.52
C TRP A 145 6.88 -5.92 -3.90
N PRO A 146 6.95 -7.13 -4.49
CA PRO A 146 5.75 -7.89 -4.82
C PRO A 146 4.83 -8.09 -3.60
N GLY A 147 3.56 -7.74 -3.76
CA GLY A 147 2.58 -7.68 -2.69
C GLY A 147 2.29 -6.29 -2.15
N ALA A 148 3.19 -5.32 -2.32
CA ALA A 148 2.94 -3.93 -1.95
C ALA A 148 2.07 -3.23 -3.00
N ARG A 149 1.36 -2.19 -2.58
CA ARG A 149 0.69 -1.28 -3.50
C ARG A 149 1.73 -0.48 -4.29
N LEU A 150 1.49 -0.29 -5.59
CA LEU A 150 2.37 0.53 -6.44
C LEU A 150 2.60 1.91 -5.79
N PRO A 151 3.85 2.36 -5.64
CA PRO A 151 4.13 3.69 -5.11
C PRO A 151 3.59 4.80 -6.02
N HIS A 152 3.09 5.86 -5.39
CA HIS A 152 2.76 7.08 -6.10
C HIS A 152 4.04 7.83 -6.50
N ALA A 153 4.12 8.21 -7.77
CA ALA A 153 5.07 9.19 -8.29
C ALA A 153 4.38 10.03 -9.37
N TRP A 154 4.81 11.28 -9.51
CA TRP A 154 4.32 12.12 -10.58
C TRP A 154 5.15 11.93 -11.84
N VAL A 155 4.48 11.65 -12.95
CA VAL A 155 5.06 11.58 -14.29
C VAL A 155 4.26 12.46 -15.25
N PHE A 156 4.85 12.84 -16.37
CA PHE A 156 4.25 13.75 -17.33
C PHE A 156 4.19 13.10 -18.69
N ASP A 157 3.06 13.21 -19.38
CA ASP A 157 2.95 12.79 -20.77
C ASP A 157 3.62 13.80 -21.73
N LEU A 158 3.70 13.47 -23.01
CA LEU A 158 4.33 14.32 -24.04
C LEU A 158 3.62 15.66 -24.25
N SER A 159 2.38 15.83 -23.77
CA SER A 159 1.67 17.11 -23.78
C SER A 159 1.98 17.97 -22.55
N GLY A 160 2.76 17.44 -21.61
CA GLY A 160 3.08 18.09 -20.33
C GLY A 160 2.01 17.90 -19.25
N ARG A 161 0.99 17.07 -19.49
CA ARG A 161 -0.03 16.75 -18.50
C ARG A 161 0.53 15.81 -17.43
N LYS A 162 0.24 16.14 -16.18
CA LYS A 162 0.68 15.42 -15.00
C LYS A 162 -0.21 14.22 -14.69
N HIS A 163 0.39 13.07 -14.43
CA HIS A 163 -0.27 11.82 -14.06
C HIS A 163 0.37 11.21 -12.82
N SER A 164 -0.42 10.60 -11.96
CA SER A 164 0.09 9.69 -10.93
C SER A 164 0.37 8.32 -11.54
N THR A 165 1.42 7.65 -11.10
CA THR A 165 1.63 6.23 -11.43
C THR A 165 0.42 5.36 -11.06
N LEU A 166 -0.33 5.74 -10.00
CA LEU A 166 -1.57 5.06 -9.61
C LEU A 166 -2.71 5.28 -10.62
N ASP A 167 -2.76 6.42 -11.32
CA ASP A 167 -3.74 6.67 -12.39
C ASP A 167 -3.42 5.87 -13.66
N LEU A 168 -2.14 5.53 -13.83
CA LEU A 168 -1.66 4.73 -14.96
C LEU A 168 -1.85 3.22 -14.75
N ALA A 169 -2.08 2.80 -13.49
CA ALA A 169 -2.35 1.43 -13.09
C ALA A 169 -3.84 1.21 -12.75
N GLY A 170 -4.25 -0.03 -12.65
CA GLY A 170 -5.60 -0.38 -12.19
C GLY A 170 -6.70 -0.13 -13.21
N GLY A 171 -7.88 0.28 -12.72
CA GLY A 171 -9.06 0.47 -13.58
C GLY A 171 -9.55 -0.84 -14.21
N GLY A 172 -9.48 -1.95 -13.47
CA GLY A 172 -9.89 -3.27 -13.93
C GLY A 172 -8.89 -3.97 -14.86
N THR A 173 -7.68 -3.41 -15.03
CA THR A 173 -6.66 -3.93 -15.96
C THR A 173 -5.33 -4.18 -15.25
N PHE A 174 -4.54 -5.10 -15.77
CA PHE A 174 -3.12 -5.17 -15.44
C PHE A 174 -2.39 -3.96 -16.03
N ALA A 175 -1.26 -3.59 -15.44
CA ALA A 175 -0.34 -2.64 -16.05
C ALA A 175 1.11 -3.11 -15.90
N LEU A 176 1.90 -2.89 -16.95
CA LEU A 176 3.33 -3.18 -16.97
C LEU A 176 4.08 -1.86 -17.10
N PHE A 177 4.88 -1.54 -16.10
CA PHE A 177 5.76 -0.37 -16.10
C PHE A 177 7.18 -0.80 -16.46
N THR A 178 7.80 -0.08 -17.39
CA THR A 178 9.19 -0.28 -17.78
C THR A 178 9.82 1.06 -18.17
N GLY A 179 11.11 1.08 -18.46
CA GLY A 179 11.83 2.27 -18.89
C GLY A 179 12.66 2.01 -20.13
N LEU A 180 13.74 2.77 -20.30
CA LEU A 180 14.67 2.63 -21.45
C LEU A 180 15.33 1.25 -21.45
N GLY A 181 15.35 0.61 -22.61
CA GLY A 181 15.90 -0.74 -22.77
C GLY A 181 14.95 -1.86 -22.33
N GLY A 182 13.68 -1.51 -22.01
CA GLY A 182 12.63 -2.46 -21.65
C GLY A 182 11.57 -2.67 -22.73
N GLU A 183 11.84 -2.28 -23.98
CA GLU A 183 10.88 -2.34 -25.10
C GLU A 183 10.42 -3.77 -25.40
N THR A 184 11.27 -4.76 -25.15
CA THR A 184 10.91 -6.17 -25.34
C THR A 184 9.90 -6.65 -24.30
N TRP A 185 9.88 -6.08 -23.07
CA TRP A 185 8.80 -6.31 -22.11
C TRP A 185 7.47 -5.79 -22.63
N ALA A 186 7.48 -4.60 -23.27
CA ALA A 186 6.29 -4.00 -23.85
C ALA A 186 5.71 -4.85 -24.96
N THR A 187 6.55 -5.33 -25.87
CA THR A 187 6.15 -6.24 -26.96
C THR A 187 5.55 -7.53 -26.40
N ALA A 188 6.25 -8.15 -25.44
CA ALA A 188 5.80 -9.38 -24.79
C ALA A 188 4.46 -9.21 -24.07
N ALA A 189 4.27 -8.11 -23.35
CA ALA A 189 3.02 -7.81 -22.66
C ALA A 189 1.84 -7.66 -23.62
N ASN A 190 2.03 -6.98 -24.75
CA ASN A 190 1.00 -6.81 -25.77
C ASN A 190 0.59 -8.15 -26.41
N GLU A 191 1.53 -9.02 -26.74
CA GLU A 191 1.25 -10.36 -27.26
C GLU A 191 0.49 -11.23 -26.25
N LEU A 192 0.93 -11.22 -24.99
CA LEU A 192 0.33 -12.00 -23.92
C LEU A 192 -1.04 -11.45 -23.49
N SER A 193 -1.28 -10.16 -23.64
CA SER A 193 -2.60 -9.56 -23.47
C SER A 193 -3.64 -10.25 -24.37
N ILE A 194 -3.28 -10.52 -25.62
CA ILE A 194 -4.11 -11.23 -26.59
C ILE A 194 -4.22 -12.71 -26.21
N GLU A 195 -3.10 -13.36 -25.91
CA GLU A 195 -3.05 -14.80 -25.60
C GLU A 195 -3.89 -15.17 -24.38
N PHE A 196 -3.82 -14.35 -23.33
CA PHE A 196 -4.59 -14.58 -22.08
C PHE A 196 -6.01 -14.01 -22.10
N GLY A 197 -6.36 -13.18 -23.11
CA GLY A 197 -7.65 -12.49 -23.20
C GLY A 197 -7.84 -11.45 -22.09
N ILE A 198 -6.75 -10.83 -21.61
CA ILE A 198 -6.75 -9.81 -20.56
C ILE A 198 -6.20 -8.49 -21.13
N VAL A 199 -6.45 -7.37 -20.46
CA VAL A 199 -5.83 -6.10 -20.82
C VAL A 199 -4.60 -5.86 -19.95
N ILE A 200 -3.44 -5.67 -20.59
CA ILE A 200 -2.19 -5.25 -19.95
C ILE A 200 -1.82 -3.88 -20.53
N LYS A 201 -1.99 -2.83 -19.73
CA LYS A 201 -1.58 -1.48 -20.13
C LYS A 201 -0.07 -1.34 -19.99
N VAL A 202 0.64 -1.17 -21.09
CA VAL A 202 2.09 -0.89 -21.04
C VAL A 202 2.31 0.59 -20.76
N ARG A 203 3.27 0.91 -19.89
CA ARG A 203 3.67 2.25 -19.48
C ARG A 203 5.18 2.37 -19.54
N ILE A 204 5.69 3.11 -20.52
CA ILE A 204 7.14 3.34 -20.68
C ILE A 204 7.46 4.71 -20.09
N ILE A 205 8.26 4.74 -19.01
CA ILE A 205 8.64 5.96 -18.31
C ILE A 205 10.13 6.20 -18.47
N GLY A 206 10.50 7.29 -19.11
CA GLY A 206 11.89 7.65 -19.34
C GLY A 206 12.03 8.88 -20.26
N PRO A 207 13.25 9.39 -20.45
CA PRO A 207 13.51 10.48 -21.38
C PRO A 207 12.99 10.17 -22.81
N ARG A 208 12.15 11.07 -23.35
CA ARG A 208 11.52 10.95 -24.68
C ARG A 208 10.59 9.73 -24.85
N GLN A 209 10.13 9.15 -23.74
CA GLN A 209 9.14 8.08 -23.77
C GLN A 209 7.71 8.63 -23.58
N GLU A 210 6.70 7.73 -23.58
CA GLU A 210 5.29 8.07 -23.37
C GLU A 210 5.08 8.94 -22.12
N TYR A 211 5.82 8.62 -21.05
CA TYR A 211 5.84 9.40 -19.82
C TYR A 211 7.27 9.76 -19.43
N VAL A 212 7.43 10.94 -18.83
CA VAL A 212 8.72 11.47 -18.38
C VAL A 212 8.66 11.74 -16.88
N ASP A 213 9.67 11.30 -16.16
CA ASP A 213 9.90 11.61 -14.73
C ASP A 213 10.83 12.82 -14.61
N HIS A 214 10.24 14.02 -14.54
CA HIS A 214 11.04 15.26 -14.43
C HIS A 214 11.68 15.47 -13.07
N THR A 215 11.17 14.83 -12.03
CA THR A 215 11.59 15.04 -10.63
C THR A 215 12.49 13.94 -10.10
N GLY A 216 12.65 12.84 -10.83
CA GLY A 216 13.36 11.64 -10.36
C GLY A 216 12.60 10.85 -9.29
N SER A 217 11.33 11.22 -9.00
CA SER A 217 10.55 10.58 -7.96
C SER A 217 10.17 9.13 -8.31
N TRP A 218 9.86 8.86 -9.57
CA TRP A 218 9.65 7.49 -10.05
C TRP A 218 10.94 6.68 -10.07
N ALA A 219 12.03 7.29 -10.54
CA ALA A 219 13.34 6.63 -10.57
C ALA A 219 13.80 6.18 -9.16
N LEU A 220 13.46 6.96 -8.13
CA LEU A 220 13.72 6.58 -6.73
C LEU A 220 12.74 5.51 -6.22
N ALA A 221 11.46 5.59 -6.61
CA ALA A 221 10.41 4.73 -6.07
C ALA A 221 10.35 3.34 -6.73
N ARG A 222 10.77 3.21 -7.97
CA ARG A 222 10.64 1.97 -8.76
C ARG A 222 11.51 0.81 -8.29
N GLU A 223 12.63 1.08 -7.61
CA GLU A 223 13.57 0.09 -7.03
C GLU A 223 14.13 -0.95 -8.03
N ILE A 224 14.02 -0.71 -9.31
CA ILE A 224 14.52 -1.54 -10.41
C ILE A 224 15.30 -0.67 -11.41
N LYS A 225 16.09 -1.29 -12.29
CA LYS A 225 16.79 -0.61 -13.37
C LYS A 225 15.81 -0.11 -14.44
N ASP A 226 16.29 0.80 -15.31
CA ASP A 226 15.48 1.32 -16.44
C ASP A 226 14.95 0.21 -17.34
N SER A 227 15.77 -0.79 -17.63
CA SER A 227 15.40 -1.94 -18.45
C SER A 227 14.59 -3.02 -17.73
N GLY A 228 14.34 -2.85 -16.43
CA GLY A 228 13.48 -3.76 -15.67
C GLY A 228 12.00 -3.54 -15.94
N CYS A 229 11.15 -4.34 -15.30
CA CYS A 229 9.72 -4.14 -15.38
C CYS A 229 9.01 -4.42 -14.05
N ILE A 230 7.85 -3.78 -13.87
CA ILE A 230 6.94 -3.98 -12.74
C ILE A 230 5.57 -4.34 -13.32
N LEU A 231 5.04 -5.49 -12.94
CA LEU A 231 3.68 -5.89 -13.31
C LEU A 231 2.75 -5.65 -12.11
N THR A 232 1.68 -4.88 -12.35
CA THR A 232 0.64 -4.61 -11.36
C THR A 232 -0.66 -5.27 -11.72
N ARG A 233 -1.39 -5.71 -10.70
CA ARG A 233 -2.75 -6.24 -10.80
C ARG A 233 -3.77 -5.11 -10.99
N PRO A 234 -5.03 -5.47 -11.34
CA PRO A 234 -6.13 -4.50 -11.46
C PRO A 234 -6.41 -3.70 -10.19
N ASP A 235 -6.03 -4.20 -9.01
CA ASP A 235 -6.13 -3.52 -7.71
C ASP A 235 -4.88 -2.70 -7.33
N GLN A 236 -4.03 -2.38 -8.31
CA GLN A 236 -2.82 -1.56 -8.17
C GLN A 236 -1.72 -2.17 -7.27
N HIS A 237 -1.79 -3.47 -6.94
CA HIS A 237 -0.72 -4.14 -6.22
C HIS A 237 0.30 -4.71 -7.19
N VAL A 238 1.58 -4.57 -6.85
CA VAL A 238 2.68 -5.20 -7.59
C VAL A 238 2.57 -6.70 -7.41
N CYS A 239 2.35 -7.44 -8.49
CA CYS A 239 2.26 -8.89 -8.43
C CYS A 239 3.55 -9.59 -8.83
N TRP A 240 4.42 -8.90 -9.52
CA TRP A 240 5.74 -9.36 -9.90
C TRP A 240 6.59 -8.20 -10.43
N ARG A 241 7.91 -8.32 -10.35
CA ARG A 241 8.88 -7.40 -10.97
C ARG A 241 10.13 -8.14 -11.43
N SER A 242 10.85 -7.54 -12.37
CA SER A 242 12.20 -7.94 -12.78
C SER A 242 13.13 -6.75 -12.64
N GLU A 243 14.30 -6.96 -12.01
CA GLU A 243 15.27 -5.88 -11.79
C GLU A 243 15.79 -5.26 -13.10
N SER A 244 15.98 -6.07 -14.12
CA SER A 244 16.49 -5.68 -15.44
C SER A 244 15.85 -6.51 -16.53
N ILE A 245 16.18 -6.19 -17.80
CA ILE A 245 15.77 -6.99 -18.94
C ILE A 245 16.25 -8.44 -18.79
N ALA A 246 15.40 -9.39 -19.17
CA ALA A 246 15.72 -10.81 -19.17
C ALA A 246 16.04 -11.30 -20.57
N ASP A 247 16.67 -12.47 -20.67
CA ASP A 247 16.95 -13.12 -21.97
C ASP A 247 15.66 -13.56 -22.67
N ASP A 248 14.63 -13.97 -21.90
CA ASP A 248 13.30 -14.38 -22.39
C ASP A 248 12.17 -13.61 -21.68
N PRO A 249 11.95 -12.34 -22.01
CA PRO A 249 10.90 -11.52 -21.39
C PRO A 249 9.50 -12.13 -21.53
N ARG A 250 9.18 -12.65 -22.74
CA ARG A 250 7.87 -13.23 -23.02
C ARG A 250 7.60 -14.48 -22.20
N GLY A 251 8.55 -15.40 -22.14
CA GLY A 251 8.41 -16.61 -21.34
C GLY A 251 8.32 -16.30 -19.84
N GLN A 252 9.06 -15.29 -19.38
CA GLN A 252 8.94 -14.87 -17.98
C GLN A 252 7.54 -14.31 -17.66
N ILE A 253 7.05 -13.32 -18.40
CA ILE A 253 5.71 -12.75 -18.15
C ILE A 253 4.65 -13.85 -18.28
N LYS A 254 4.76 -14.75 -19.28
CA LYS A 254 3.83 -15.87 -19.46
C LYS A 254 3.74 -16.74 -18.21
N ARG A 255 4.88 -17.19 -17.67
CA ARG A 255 4.94 -17.99 -16.44
C ARG A 255 4.33 -17.24 -15.25
N MET A 256 4.62 -15.94 -15.13
CA MET A 256 4.08 -15.13 -14.03
C MET A 256 2.56 -14.97 -14.15
N LEU A 257 2.05 -14.62 -15.34
CA LEU A 257 0.61 -14.52 -15.58
C LEU A 257 -0.12 -15.84 -15.35
N SER A 258 0.44 -16.96 -15.84
CA SER A 258 -0.18 -18.29 -15.58
C SER A 258 -0.31 -18.56 -14.08
N LYS A 259 0.71 -18.25 -13.29
CA LYS A 259 0.66 -18.41 -11.84
C LYS A 259 -0.33 -17.46 -11.17
N ILE A 260 -0.28 -16.18 -11.52
CA ILE A 260 -1.12 -15.12 -10.93
C ILE A 260 -2.61 -15.36 -11.24
N LEU A 261 -2.92 -15.81 -12.46
CA LEU A 261 -4.27 -16.10 -12.93
C LEU A 261 -4.74 -17.52 -12.63
N ALA A 262 -3.92 -18.33 -11.96
CA ALA A 262 -4.20 -19.73 -11.65
C ALA A 262 -4.58 -20.58 -12.89
N LYS A 263 -3.81 -20.40 -14.00
CA LYS A 263 -3.99 -21.11 -15.30
C LYS A 263 -2.84 -22.04 -15.60
#